data_2c6f3aa739282b46ecf587d0521f71f3
#
_entry.id   2c6f3aa739282b46ecf587d0521f71f3
#
_cell.length_a   1.000
_cell.length_b   1.000
_cell.length_c   1.000
_cell.angle_alpha   90.00
_cell.angle_beta   90.00
_cell.angle_gamma   90.00
#
_symmetry.space_group_name_H-M   'P 1'
#
loop_
_entity.id
_entity.type
_entity.pdbx_description
1 polymer ?
#
loop_
_entity_poly.entity_id
_entity_poly.type
_entity_poly.pdbx_seq_one_letter_code
_entity_poly.pdbx_strand_id
1 'polypeptide(L)'
;MSPRSMPHPLPTPRPQPVRIVLLTAVALVLALATGASASGSSKVVAKKAQSEELGATVLTRINGRTLYSLSVETHGRFVCTGGCLGTWKPLVISRGVKPKGPVKLGAIRRPDGMTQVTFKGRPLYSFNGDAKAGEANGEGFKDVGTWHAAKVAGASTSPAPESEPPPYPY
;
A
#
# COMPACT_ATOMS: atom_id res chain seq x y z
N MET A 1 82.48 -6.45 56.83
CA MET A 1 81.15 -6.26 56.19
C MET A 1 81.40 -6.58 54.72
N SER A 2 81.07 -7.83 54.32
CA SER A 2 81.18 -8.28 52.92
C SER A 2 79.84 -8.11 52.17
N PRO A 3 79.77 -7.60 50.96
CA PRO A 3 78.59 -7.46 50.20
C PRO A 3 78.16 -8.79 49.63
N ARG A 4 76.87 -9.08 49.82
CA ARG A 4 76.18 -10.28 49.28
C ARG A 4 76.00 -10.13 47.77
N SER A 5 76.55 -11.06 46.99
CA SER A 5 76.26 -11.19 45.54
C SER A 5 74.81 -11.62 45.31
N MET A 6 74.09 -10.93 44.48
CA MET A 6 72.75 -11.29 44.00
C MET A 6 72.87 -12.30 42.88
N PRO A 7 71.98 -13.32 42.84
CA PRO A 7 71.98 -14.27 41.76
C PRO A 7 71.39 -13.69 40.49
N HIS A 8 72.00 -13.98 39.37
CA HIS A 8 71.55 -13.59 38.03
C HIS A 8 70.33 -14.39 37.63
N PRO A 9 69.31 -13.74 37.02
CA PRO A 9 68.14 -14.46 36.50
C PRO A 9 68.50 -15.32 35.28
N LEU A 10 67.93 -16.53 35.23
CA LEU A 10 68.09 -17.48 34.14
C LEU A 10 67.45 -16.96 32.85
N PRO A 11 68.01 -17.29 31.67
CA PRO A 11 67.44 -16.85 30.40
C PRO A 11 66.12 -17.60 30.12
N THR A 12 65.10 -16.84 29.74
CA THR A 12 63.83 -17.36 29.29
C THR A 12 63.94 -18.04 27.92
N PRO A 13 63.35 -19.19 27.72
CA PRO A 13 63.37 -19.85 26.41
C PRO A 13 62.57 -19.07 25.38
N ARG A 14 63.17 -18.82 24.23
CA ARG A 14 62.51 -18.21 23.07
C ARG A 14 61.46 -19.13 22.49
N PRO A 15 60.24 -18.63 22.20
CA PRO A 15 59.23 -19.43 21.52
C PRO A 15 59.68 -19.74 20.09
N GLN A 16 59.66 -21.00 19.74
CA GLN A 16 59.88 -21.50 18.38
C GLN A 16 58.70 -21.12 17.47
N PRO A 17 58.94 -20.68 16.23
CA PRO A 17 57.81 -20.45 15.29
C PRO A 17 57.25 -21.78 14.85
N VAL A 18 56.01 -22.06 15.26
CA VAL A 18 55.19 -23.15 14.73
C VAL A 18 54.90 -22.81 13.26
N ARG A 19 55.50 -23.53 12.36
CA ARG A 19 55.15 -23.48 10.93
C ARG A 19 53.81 -24.17 10.77
N ILE A 20 52.73 -23.36 10.75
CA ILE A 20 51.39 -23.80 10.34
C ILE A 20 51.42 -23.97 8.82
N VAL A 21 51.50 -25.20 8.37
CA VAL A 21 51.22 -25.54 6.97
C VAL A 21 49.74 -25.34 6.73
N LEU A 22 49.40 -24.18 6.14
CA LEU A 22 48.04 -23.93 5.64
C LEU A 22 47.81 -24.83 4.42
N LEU A 23 47.13 -25.96 4.61
CA LEU A 23 46.43 -26.66 3.55
C LEU A 23 45.22 -25.85 3.18
N THR A 24 45.29 -25.05 2.13
CA THR A 24 44.19 -24.36 1.52
C THR A 24 43.28 -25.37 0.81
N ALA A 25 42.33 -25.94 1.55
CA ALA A 25 41.16 -26.55 0.94
C ALA A 25 40.23 -25.42 0.43
N VAL A 26 40.33 -25.10 -0.86
CA VAL A 26 39.35 -24.25 -1.53
C VAL A 26 38.07 -25.05 -1.65
N ALA A 27 37.21 -24.99 -0.65
CA ALA A 27 35.81 -25.42 -0.74
C ALA A 27 35.05 -24.31 -1.49
N LEU A 28 34.84 -24.52 -2.79
CA LEU A 28 33.94 -23.73 -3.61
C LEU A 28 32.50 -23.99 -3.13
N VAL A 29 32.04 -23.21 -2.16
CA VAL A 29 30.63 -23.20 -1.73
C VAL A 29 29.84 -22.43 -2.79
N LEU A 30 29.27 -23.17 -3.73
CA LEU A 30 28.25 -22.65 -4.65
C LEU A 30 27.01 -22.34 -3.80
N ALA A 31 26.91 -21.09 -3.30
CA ALA A 31 25.72 -20.58 -2.67
C ALA A 31 24.64 -20.44 -3.76
N LEU A 32 23.81 -21.47 -3.90
CA LEU A 32 22.53 -21.37 -4.60
C LEU A 32 21.69 -20.37 -3.79
N ALA A 33 21.76 -19.09 -4.20
CA ALA A 33 20.81 -18.07 -3.76
C ALA A 33 19.43 -18.47 -4.30
N THR A 34 18.72 -19.30 -3.55
CA THR A 34 17.30 -19.51 -3.76
C THR A 34 16.62 -18.18 -3.46
N GLY A 35 16.46 -17.37 -4.50
CA GLY A 35 15.65 -16.16 -4.44
C GLY A 35 14.24 -16.54 -4.04
N ALA A 36 13.94 -16.48 -2.75
CA ALA A 36 12.57 -16.56 -2.26
C ALA A 36 11.81 -15.38 -2.85
N SER A 37 11.17 -15.59 -4.01
CA SER A 37 10.17 -14.67 -4.53
C SER A 37 9.08 -14.60 -3.49
N ALA A 38 9.08 -13.53 -2.68
CA ALA A 38 7.98 -13.24 -1.78
C ALA A 38 6.74 -12.99 -2.66
N SER A 39 5.97 -14.02 -2.93
CA SER A 39 4.65 -13.93 -3.55
C SER A 39 3.76 -13.13 -2.61
N GLY A 40 3.81 -11.79 -2.75
CA GLY A 40 2.96 -10.90 -1.99
C GLY A 40 1.51 -11.25 -2.25
N SER A 41 0.78 -11.65 -1.22
CA SER A 41 -0.66 -11.87 -1.29
C SER A 41 -1.35 -10.65 -1.91
N SER A 42 -2.36 -10.87 -2.74
CA SER A 42 -3.14 -9.79 -3.35
C SER A 42 -4.63 -10.01 -3.09
N LYS A 43 -5.38 -8.92 -2.90
CA LYS A 43 -6.82 -8.96 -2.60
C LYS A 43 -7.59 -7.98 -3.47
N VAL A 44 -8.68 -8.42 -4.08
CA VAL A 44 -9.63 -7.53 -4.75
C VAL A 44 -10.39 -6.76 -3.68
N VAL A 45 -10.34 -5.44 -3.73
CA VAL A 45 -10.88 -4.55 -2.68
C VAL A 45 -11.83 -3.49 -3.22
N ALA A 46 -11.85 -3.29 -4.55
CA ALA A 46 -12.70 -2.31 -5.20
C ALA A 46 -13.27 -2.84 -6.51
N LYS A 47 -14.42 -2.28 -6.90
CA LYS A 47 -15.11 -2.50 -8.18
C LYS A 47 -15.38 -1.15 -8.85
N LYS A 48 -15.86 -1.15 -10.11
CA LYS A 48 -16.49 -0.02 -10.76
C LYS A 48 -18.01 -0.13 -10.62
N ALA A 49 -18.69 0.99 -10.46
CA ALA A 49 -20.12 1.08 -10.59
C ALA A 49 -20.49 2.42 -11.26
N GLN A 50 -21.62 2.42 -11.97
CA GLN A 50 -22.22 3.66 -12.43
C GLN A 50 -22.93 4.32 -11.25
N SER A 51 -22.64 5.59 -10.98
CA SER A 51 -23.46 6.41 -10.08
C SER A 51 -24.40 7.25 -10.93
N GLU A 52 -25.69 7.00 -10.82
CA GLU A 52 -26.72 7.77 -11.51
C GLU A 52 -26.72 9.22 -11.02
N GLU A 53 -26.59 9.42 -9.71
CA GLU A 53 -26.54 10.71 -9.05
C GLU A 53 -25.41 11.60 -9.59
N LEU A 54 -24.25 11.00 -9.90
CA LEU A 54 -23.09 11.74 -10.41
C LEU A 54 -22.96 11.69 -11.94
N GLY A 55 -23.80 10.92 -12.64
CA GLY A 55 -23.65 10.68 -14.06
C GLY A 55 -22.28 10.12 -14.45
N ALA A 56 -21.61 9.40 -13.55
CA ALA A 56 -20.20 9.02 -13.70
C ALA A 56 -19.92 7.62 -13.16
N THR A 57 -18.92 6.96 -13.75
CA THR A 57 -18.37 5.72 -13.19
C THR A 57 -17.47 6.04 -12.00
N VAL A 58 -17.72 5.38 -10.87
CA VAL A 58 -16.97 5.54 -9.62
C VAL A 58 -16.37 4.24 -9.16
N LEU A 59 -15.36 4.32 -8.29
CA LEU A 59 -14.90 3.18 -7.51
C LEU A 59 -15.85 2.93 -6.35
N THR A 60 -16.12 1.67 -6.10
CA THR A 60 -16.91 1.23 -4.94
C THR A 60 -16.13 0.18 -4.15
N ARG A 61 -16.48 -0.01 -2.89
CA ARG A 61 -16.12 -1.22 -2.15
C ARG A 61 -16.77 -2.44 -2.80
N ILE A 62 -16.35 -3.63 -2.40
CA ILE A 62 -16.92 -4.89 -2.89
C ILE A 62 -18.42 -4.99 -2.62
N ASN A 63 -18.91 -4.37 -1.53
CA ASN A 63 -20.32 -4.31 -1.16
C ASN A 63 -21.11 -3.19 -1.88
N GLY A 64 -20.51 -2.52 -2.86
CA GLY A 64 -21.15 -1.48 -3.68
C GLY A 64 -21.12 -0.06 -3.12
N ARG A 65 -20.67 0.16 -1.89
CA ARG A 65 -20.57 1.53 -1.33
C ARG A 65 -19.51 2.34 -2.06
N THR A 66 -19.85 3.56 -2.42
CA THR A 66 -18.99 4.50 -3.12
C THR A 66 -17.72 4.80 -2.32
N LEU A 67 -16.61 4.93 -3.03
CA LEU A 67 -15.31 5.30 -2.46
C LEU A 67 -15.01 6.76 -2.75
N TYR A 68 -14.49 7.43 -1.75
CA TYR A 68 -14.17 8.87 -1.76
C TYR A 68 -12.72 9.12 -1.39
N SER A 69 -12.25 10.30 -1.70
CA SER A 69 -10.98 10.84 -1.21
C SER A 69 -11.17 12.28 -0.73
N LEU A 70 -10.41 12.67 0.30
CA LEU A 70 -10.40 14.03 0.82
C LEU A 70 -9.39 14.88 0.04
N SER A 71 -9.80 16.07 -0.42
CA SER A 71 -9.00 16.92 -1.32
C SER A 71 -7.63 17.31 -0.77
N VAL A 72 -7.52 17.48 0.54
CA VAL A 72 -6.29 17.89 1.23
C VAL A 72 -5.37 16.73 1.62
N GLU A 73 -5.81 15.47 1.44
CA GLU A 73 -5.02 14.27 1.71
C GLU A 73 -4.25 13.84 0.46
N THR A 74 -3.01 14.27 0.36
CA THR A 74 -2.09 13.92 -0.73
C THR A 74 -0.72 13.57 -0.16
N HIS A 75 0.07 12.82 -0.92
CA HIS A 75 1.48 12.54 -0.61
C HIS A 75 1.72 11.99 0.81
N GLY A 76 0.82 11.16 1.31
CA GLY A 76 0.97 10.55 2.63
C GLY A 76 0.48 11.42 3.80
N ARG A 77 -0.04 12.60 3.54
CA ARG A 77 -0.69 13.40 4.57
C ARG A 77 -2.05 12.83 4.91
N PHE A 78 -2.31 12.61 6.19
CA PHE A 78 -3.61 12.20 6.72
C PHE A 78 -4.19 13.33 7.57
N VAL A 79 -5.41 13.70 7.28
CA VAL A 79 -6.20 14.70 8.02
C VAL A 79 -7.41 14.04 8.66
N CYS A 80 -8.05 13.10 7.96
CA CYS A 80 -9.14 12.31 8.49
C CYS A 80 -8.62 11.27 9.48
N THR A 81 -8.62 11.63 10.76
CA THR A 81 -8.19 10.80 11.91
C THR A 81 -9.19 10.96 13.06
N GLY A 82 -9.07 10.15 14.10
CA GLY A 82 -9.93 10.27 15.29
C GLY A 82 -11.42 10.23 14.96
N GLY A 83 -12.17 11.24 15.38
CA GLY A 83 -13.61 11.34 15.17
C GLY A 83 -14.07 11.32 13.72
N CYS A 84 -13.24 11.81 12.78
CA CYS A 84 -13.51 11.74 11.35
C CYS A 84 -13.79 10.31 10.88
N LEU A 85 -13.10 9.32 11.46
CA LEU A 85 -13.26 7.90 11.14
C LEU A 85 -14.63 7.34 11.57
N GLY A 86 -15.37 8.07 12.37
CA GLY A 86 -16.78 7.77 12.69
C GLY A 86 -17.68 7.89 11.47
N THR A 87 -17.46 8.92 10.66
CA THR A 87 -18.22 9.25 9.47
C THR A 87 -17.62 8.64 8.20
N TRP A 88 -16.31 8.72 8.07
CA TRP A 88 -15.56 8.28 6.90
C TRP A 88 -14.75 7.02 7.22
N LYS A 89 -15.15 5.89 6.66
CA LYS A 89 -14.54 4.58 6.95
C LYS A 89 -13.41 4.29 5.97
N PRO A 90 -12.15 4.22 6.41
CA PRO A 90 -11.03 3.94 5.52
C PRO A 90 -11.17 2.56 4.85
N LEU A 91 -10.77 2.47 3.59
CA LEU A 91 -10.63 1.19 2.92
C LEU A 91 -9.29 0.57 3.29
N VAL A 92 -9.29 -0.33 4.27
CA VAL A 92 -8.06 -0.93 4.79
C VAL A 92 -7.84 -2.36 4.27
N ILE A 93 -6.56 -2.74 4.24
CA ILE A 93 -6.07 -4.08 3.91
C ILE A 93 -5.04 -4.53 4.94
N SER A 94 -4.78 -5.83 5.00
CA SER A 94 -3.70 -6.37 5.83
C SER A 94 -2.33 -5.89 5.33
N ARG A 95 -1.39 -5.72 6.24
CA ARG A 95 -0.01 -5.35 5.90
C ARG A 95 0.60 -6.38 4.93
N GLY A 96 1.31 -5.90 3.93
CA GLY A 96 1.95 -6.75 2.92
C GLY A 96 1.03 -7.25 1.80
N VAL A 97 -0.29 -7.05 1.93
CA VAL A 97 -1.25 -7.39 0.87
C VAL A 97 -1.26 -6.28 -0.19
N LYS A 98 -1.25 -6.68 -1.46
CA LYS A 98 -1.39 -5.75 -2.59
C LYS A 98 -2.87 -5.58 -2.93
N PRO A 99 -3.42 -4.35 -2.94
CA PRO A 99 -4.80 -4.13 -3.34
C PRO A 99 -4.95 -4.35 -4.85
N LYS A 100 -6.01 -5.06 -5.23
CA LYS A 100 -6.45 -5.22 -6.63
C LYS A 100 -7.82 -4.58 -6.85
N GLY A 101 -8.04 -4.07 -8.04
CA GLY A 101 -9.30 -3.47 -8.47
C GLY A 101 -9.28 -3.21 -9.97
N PRO A 102 -10.32 -2.55 -10.49
CA PRO A 102 -10.46 -2.28 -11.93
C PRO A 102 -9.52 -1.16 -12.43
N VAL A 103 -8.76 -0.55 -11.53
CA VAL A 103 -7.76 0.48 -11.80
C VAL A 103 -6.52 0.22 -10.96
N LYS A 104 -5.42 0.92 -11.27
CA LYS A 104 -4.21 0.84 -10.44
C LYS A 104 -4.49 1.42 -9.05
N LEU A 105 -4.39 0.58 -8.03
CA LEU A 105 -4.50 0.94 -6.62
C LEU A 105 -3.13 0.86 -5.96
N GLY A 106 -2.94 1.73 -4.97
CA GLY A 106 -1.78 1.70 -4.07
C GLY A 106 -2.21 1.41 -2.64
N ALA A 107 -1.22 1.38 -1.75
CA ALA A 107 -1.45 1.26 -0.32
C ALA A 107 -0.48 2.15 0.45
N ILE A 108 -0.94 2.71 1.54
CA ILE A 108 -0.16 3.61 2.40
C ILE A 108 -0.40 3.28 3.87
N ARG A 109 0.63 3.42 4.70
CA ARG A 109 0.50 3.23 6.13
C ARG A 109 -0.03 4.51 6.78
N ARG A 110 -1.10 4.37 7.57
CA ARG A 110 -1.69 5.44 8.36
C ARG A 110 -0.91 5.65 9.67
N PRO A 111 -1.05 6.82 10.34
CA PRO A 111 -0.47 7.06 11.67
C PRO A 111 -0.95 6.08 12.74
N ASP A 112 -2.20 5.59 12.62
CA ASP A 112 -2.79 4.58 13.51
C ASP A 112 -2.29 3.15 13.26
N GLY A 113 -1.35 2.98 12.33
CA GLY A 113 -0.73 1.69 12.01
C GLY A 113 -1.49 0.83 11.01
N MET A 114 -2.71 1.20 10.61
CA MET A 114 -3.46 0.51 9.55
C MET A 114 -2.82 0.75 8.17
N THR A 115 -3.04 -0.16 7.24
CA THR A 115 -2.66 0.02 5.84
C THR A 115 -3.92 0.34 5.03
N GLN A 116 -3.96 1.52 4.42
CA GLN A 116 -5.11 2.01 3.67
C GLN A 116 -4.85 1.99 2.17
N VAL A 117 -5.87 1.61 1.41
CA VAL A 117 -5.84 1.62 -0.05
C VAL A 117 -5.88 3.06 -0.56
N THR A 118 -5.12 3.31 -1.64
CA THR A 118 -5.10 4.61 -2.32
C THR A 118 -5.47 4.48 -3.79
N PHE A 119 -6.03 5.54 -4.34
CA PHE A 119 -6.22 5.74 -5.76
C PHE A 119 -5.62 7.08 -6.18
N LYS A 120 -4.78 7.09 -7.21
CA LYS A 120 -4.03 8.28 -7.64
C LYS A 120 -3.29 8.97 -6.47
N GLY A 121 -2.72 8.16 -5.54
CA GLY A 121 -2.00 8.65 -4.38
C GLY A 121 -2.86 9.21 -3.23
N ARG A 122 -4.19 9.19 -3.36
CA ARG A 122 -5.13 9.66 -2.33
C ARG A 122 -5.73 8.50 -1.55
N PRO A 123 -5.80 8.54 -0.21
CA PRO A 123 -6.47 7.55 0.61
C PRO A 123 -7.96 7.41 0.25
N LEU A 124 -8.46 6.18 0.24
CA LEU A 124 -9.85 5.89 -0.08
C LEU A 124 -10.68 5.59 1.17
N TYR A 125 -11.88 6.16 1.20
CA TYR A 125 -12.86 6.04 2.29
C TYR A 125 -14.23 5.69 1.72
N SER A 126 -15.12 5.15 2.54
CA SER A 126 -16.56 5.12 2.27
C SER A 126 -17.29 6.02 3.26
N PHE A 127 -18.38 6.62 2.83
CA PHE A 127 -19.21 7.51 3.63
C PHE A 127 -20.30 6.73 4.38
N ASN A 128 -20.52 7.03 5.66
CA ASN A 128 -21.56 6.37 6.43
C ASN A 128 -22.98 6.77 5.99
N GLY A 129 -23.12 7.95 5.40
CA GLY A 129 -24.39 8.42 4.87
C GLY A 129 -24.84 7.75 3.57
N ASP A 130 -23.98 6.94 2.92
CA ASP A 130 -24.38 6.10 1.79
C ASP A 130 -25.03 4.83 2.34
N ALA A 131 -26.35 4.73 2.30
CA ALA A 131 -27.07 3.56 2.80
C ALA A 131 -27.08 2.43 1.79
N LYS A 132 -27.14 2.74 0.49
CA LYS A 132 -27.28 1.78 -0.63
C LYS A 132 -26.06 1.79 -1.55
N ALA A 133 -25.93 0.75 -2.34
CA ALA A 133 -24.94 0.69 -3.41
C ALA A 133 -25.25 1.77 -4.47
N GLY A 134 -24.19 2.46 -4.93
CA GLY A 134 -24.30 3.49 -5.97
C GLY A 134 -24.66 4.89 -5.47
N GLU A 135 -25.13 5.04 -4.22
CA GLU A 135 -25.30 6.37 -3.62
C GLU A 135 -23.98 7.11 -3.53
N ALA A 136 -24.04 8.43 -3.66
CA ALA A 136 -22.88 9.30 -3.64
C ALA A 136 -23.11 10.55 -2.74
N ASN A 137 -23.84 10.40 -1.64
CA ASN A 137 -24.19 11.49 -0.71
C ASN A 137 -22.98 12.20 -0.09
N GLY A 138 -21.79 11.61 -0.19
CA GLY A 138 -20.54 12.22 0.27
C GLY A 138 -19.86 13.14 -0.75
N GLU A 139 -20.32 13.18 -2.00
CA GLU A 139 -19.72 14.08 -3.01
C GLU A 139 -19.93 15.54 -2.63
N GLY A 140 -18.87 16.31 -2.66
CA GLY A 140 -18.91 17.73 -2.33
C GLY A 140 -19.06 18.05 -0.85
N PHE A 141 -19.11 17.03 0.04
CA PHE A 141 -19.15 17.28 1.48
C PHE A 141 -17.90 18.06 1.93
N LYS A 142 -18.13 19.14 2.68
CA LYS A 142 -17.08 20.07 3.13
C LYS A 142 -16.93 19.99 4.64
N ASP A 143 -15.70 19.74 5.08
CA ASP A 143 -15.25 19.89 6.47
C ASP A 143 -13.85 20.53 6.49
N VAL A 144 -12.80 19.77 6.81
CA VAL A 144 -11.39 20.23 6.74
C VAL A 144 -10.85 20.29 5.29
N GLY A 145 -11.64 19.93 4.33
CA GLY A 145 -11.40 19.92 2.90
C GLY A 145 -12.69 19.54 2.19
N THR A 146 -12.62 19.17 0.92
CA THR A 146 -13.78 18.69 0.17
C THR A 146 -13.62 17.22 -0.13
N TRP A 147 -14.67 16.45 0.10
CA TRP A 147 -14.73 15.04 -0.24
C TRP A 147 -15.23 14.85 -1.66
N HIS A 148 -14.56 13.98 -2.40
CA HIS A 148 -14.91 13.68 -3.77
C HIS A 148 -14.98 12.18 -4.00
N ALA A 149 -16.02 11.73 -4.67
CA ALA A 149 -16.12 10.37 -5.15
C ALA A 149 -14.94 10.04 -6.07
N ALA A 150 -14.41 8.84 -5.94
CA ALA A 150 -13.27 8.36 -6.71
C ALA A 150 -13.72 8.04 -8.15
N LYS A 151 -13.95 9.07 -8.96
CA LYS A 151 -14.37 8.97 -10.36
C LYS A 151 -13.25 8.32 -11.19
N VAL A 152 -13.63 7.37 -12.03
CA VAL A 152 -12.75 6.69 -12.97
C VAL A 152 -13.26 6.96 -14.38
N ALA A 153 -12.35 7.04 -15.36
CA ALA A 153 -12.79 7.09 -16.74
C ALA A 153 -13.64 5.85 -17.03
N GLY A 154 -14.92 6.06 -17.30
CA GLY A 154 -15.79 5.06 -17.86
C GLY A 154 -15.34 4.81 -19.31
N ALA A 155 -15.53 3.58 -19.81
CA ALA A 155 -15.83 3.50 -21.23
C ALA A 155 -17.10 4.35 -21.41
N SER A 156 -16.99 5.44 -22.18
CA SER A 156 -18.19 6.14 -22.62
C SER A 156 -19.03 5.12 -23.36
N THR A 157 -20.10 4.63 -22.72
CA THR A 157 -21.22 4.15 -23.48
C THR A 157 -21.76 5.40 -24.15
N SER A 158 -21.30 5.67 -25.38
CA SER A 158 -22.02 6.56 -26.29
C SER A 158 -23.47 6.13 -26.23
N PRO A 159 -24.44 7.05 -26.00
CA PRO A 159 -25.83 6.67 -26.15
C PRO A 159 -25.96 5.95 -27.49
N ALA A 160 -26.59 4.80 -27.48
CA ALA A 160 -26.95 4.13 -28.73
C ALA A 160 -27.64 5.18 -29.59
N PRO A 161 -27.31 5.30 -30.88
CA PRO A 161 -28.01 6.23 -31.74
C PRO A 161 -29.49 5.90 -31.60
N GLU A 162 -30.23 6.89 -31.16
CA GLU A 162 -31.70 6.85 -31.07
C GLU A 162 -32.16 6.40 -32.46
N SER A 163 -32.79 5.23 -32.52
CA SER A 163 -33.29 4.69 -33.78
C SER A 163 -34.34 5.67 -34.29
N GLU A 164 -33.98 6.35 -35.38
CA GLU A 164 -34.92 7.21 -36.10
C GLU A 164 -36.22 6.42 -36.35
N PRO A 165 -37.39 6.96 -35.98
CA PRO A 165 -38.64 6.29 -36.26
C PRO A 165 -38.80 6.09 -37.76
N PRO A 166 -39.33 4.94 -38.20
CA PRO A 166 -39.49 4.66 -39.61
C PRO A 166 -40.31 5.75 -40.29
N PRO A 167 -39.97 6.19 -41.51
CA PRO A 167 -40.72 7.21 -42.23
C PRO A 167 -42.15 6.76 -42.43
N TYR A 168 -43.11 7.60 -42.03
CA TYR A 168 -44.52 7.37 -42.24
C TYR A 168 -44.80 7.23 -43.73
N PRO A 169 -45.57 6.16 -44.17
CA PRO A 169 -46.01 6.06 -45.56
C PRO A 169 -47.12 7.09 -45.79
N TYR A 170 -46.94 7.90 -46.77
CA TYR A 170 -48.00 8.78 -47.31
C TYR A 170 -49.00 7.99 -48.14
#